data_1263d568ed6843a40feae7062b202ea4
#
_entry.id   1263d568ed6843a40feae7062b202ea4
#
_cell.length_a   1.000
_cell.length_b   1.000
_cell.length_c   1.000
_cell.angle_alpha   90.00
_cell.angle_beta   90.00
_cell.angle_gamma   90.00
#
_symmetry.space_group_name_H-M   'P 1'
#
loop_
_entity.id
_entity.type
_entity.pdbx_description
1 polymer ?
#
loop_
_entity_poly.entity_id
_entity_poly.type
_entity_poly.pdbx_seq_one_letter_code
_entity_poly.pdbx_strand_id
1 'polypeptide(L)'
;MLATLNLRGKRIAVGLSGGIDSVVLLHVLHGHAPRFGYRLSAIHVHHGLSPNAGVWQDFCSAFCLELGVPFKAVKVNVTPRRHGVEAAARDARRAALGKSSANWVAFGHHLDDQAETVLFNLLRGTGLAGASGMPEVGELGGRKLLRPLLGVDRSAIRAYADAHGLRWIEDESNFDESLTRNFIRRRVGPLLESKFPRWRESLVRAARHFAGAELDAHRLLRAYLKGKGLRAPSEAKLVEMLKQLGGGGSRISVPHDGVELRVFRGQLKVLKTGKRKAFQSLAWNGESRLVLPALQGELRFRRVRGRGIDRTLLKRKSFQIRLRSGGERLKPDARRPSRTLKNLFQEAGVPPWERERLPLLFCGNDLVWAPGLGVDAKYLSAGRAPGVVPDWRPSSS
;
A
#
# COMPACT_ATOMS: atom_id res chain seq x y z
N MET A 1 22.44 -13.27 10.32
CA MET A 1 21.79 -13.45 9.02
C MET A 1 22.32 -14.67 8.24
N LEU A 2 23.63 -14.77 7.82
CA LEU A 2 24.10 -15.93 7.00
C LEU A 2 23.80 -17.28 7.64
N ALA A 3 23.92 -17.39 8.97
CA ALA A 3 23.67 -18.62 9.72
C ALA A 3 22.21 -19.10 9.66
N THR A 4 21.25 -18.23 9.36
CA THR A 4 19.83 -18.58 9.27
C THR A 4 19.38 -18.98 7.86
N LEU A 5 20.29 -18.88 6.86
CA LEU A 5 20.02 -19.19 5.45
C LEU A 5 20.67 -20.52 5.08
N ASN A 6 19.93 -21.35 4.33
CA ASN A 6 20.49 -22.58 3.75
C ASN A 6 21.33 -22.24 2.50
N LEU A 7 22.63 -21.97 2.71
CA LEU A 7 23.57 -21.54 1.67
C LEU A 7 24.45 -22.67 1.15
N ARG A 8 24.49 -23.83 1.81
CA ARG A 8 25.36 -24.96 1.43
C ARG A 8 25.09 -25.40 -0.01
N GLY A 9 26.16 -25.51 -0.82
CA GLY A 9 26.09 -25.83 -2.25
C GLY A 9 25.52 -24.75 -3.16
N LYS A 10 25.10 -23.59 -2.61
CA LYS A 10 24.59 -22.47 -3.41
C LYS A 10 25.72 -21.64 -4.02
N ARG A 11 25.40 -20.95 -5.10
CA ARG A 11 26.27 -19.97 -5.77
C ARG A 11 25.83 -18.57 -5.39
N ILE A 12 26.76 -17.75 -4.86
CA ILE A 12 26.54 -16.34 -4.54
C ILE A 12 27.38 -15.49 -5.49
N ALA A 13 26.76 -14.52 -6.16
CA ALA A 13 27.47 -13.51 -6.95
C ALA A 13 27.42 -12.16 -6.23
N VAL A 14 28.59 -11.58 -5.95
CA VAL A 14 28.70 -10.23 -5.39
C VAL A 14 28.69 -9.22 -6.52
N GLY A 15 27.82 -8.22 -6.43
CA GLY A 15 27.88 -7.03 -7.28
C GLY A 15 29.05 -6.15 -6.88
N LEU A 16 30.19 -6.28 -7.54
CA LEU A 16 31.45 -5.61 -7.20
C LEU A 16 31.59 -4.31 -8.01
N SER A 17 31.49 -3.16 -7.36
CA SER A 17 31.69 -1.85 -8.01
C SER A 17 33.14 -1.34 -7.89
N GLY A 18 33.93 -1.90 -6.99
CA GLY A 18 35.26 -1.41 -6.61
C GLY A 18 35.25 -0.45 -5.42
N GLY A 19 34.10 0.12 -5.06
CA GLY A 19 33.96 0.94 -3.85
C GLY A 19 34.03 0.11 -2.58
N ILE A 20 34.39 0.78 -1.47
CA ILE A 20 34.70 0.18 -0.16
C ILE A 20 33.64 -0.84 0.29
N ASP A 21 32.35 -0.52 0.16
CA ASP A 21 31.25 -1.38 0.66
C ASP A 21 31.19 -2.72 -0.10
N SER A 22 31.44 -2.69 -1.42
CA SER A 22 31.45 -3.89 -2.25
C SER A 22 32.71 -4.73 -2.10
N VAL A 23 33.86 -4.07 -1.86
CA VAL A 23 35.15 -4.73 -1.58
C VAL A 23 35.10 -5.44 -0.24
N VAL A 24 34.65 -4.75 0.83
CA VAL A 24 34.46 -5.34 2.17
C VAL A 24 33.45 -6.50 2.10
N LEU A 25 32.32 -6.33 1.41
CA LEU A 25 31.33 -7.39 1.25
C LEU A 25 31.97 -8.65 0.63
N LEU A 26 32.72 -8.49 -0.46
CA LEU A 26 33.36 -9.63 -1.15
C LEU A 26 34.36 -10.32 -0.24
N HIS A 27 35.21 -9.56 0.46
CA HIS A 27 36.21 -10.09 1.40
C HIS A 27 35.56 -10.85 2.57
N VAL A 28 34.53 -10.27 3.22
CA VAL A 28 33.78 -10.93 4.30
C VAL A 28 33.11 -12.22 3.82
N LEU A 29 32.45 -12.19 2.66
CA LEU A 29 31.81 -13.40 2.12
C LEU A 29 32.85 -14.44 1.71
N HIS A 30 34.01 -14.06 1.19
CA HIS A 30 35.09 -14.99 0.89
C HIS A 30 35.56 -15.72 2.15
N GLY A 31 35.84 -15.00 3.24
CA GLY A 31 36.27 -15.61 4.51
C GLY A 31 35.23 -16.55 5.13
N HIS A 32 33.95 -16.32 4.86
CA HIS A 32 32.85 -17.15 5.36
C HIS A 32 32.45 -18.32 4.46
N ALA A 33 32.93 -18.36 3.22
CA ALA A 33 32.55 -19.40 2.24
C ALA A 33 32.86 -20.84 2.72
N PRO A 34 34.04 -21.13 3.33
CA PRO A 34 34.33 -22.48 3.82
C PRO A 34 33.36 -22.90 4.94
N ARG A 35 33.05 -22.00 5.86
CA ARG A 35 32.14 -22.28 6.98
C ARG A 35 30.72 -22.61 6.57
N PHE A 36 30.17 -21.89 5.59
CA PHE A 36 28.77 -22.03 5.16
C PHE A 36 28.61 -22.89 3.88
N GLY A 37 29.71 -23.30 3.25
CA GLY A 37 29.72 -24.23 2.12
C GLY A 37 29.12 -23.71 0.84
N TYR A 38 29.12 -22.39 0.59
CA TYR A 38 28.71 -21.80 -0.67
C TYR A 38 29.89 -21.50 -1.59
N ARG A 39 29.60 -21.37 -2.90
CA ARG A 39 30.57 -20.94 -3.91
C ARG A 39 30.39 -19.45 -4.19
N LEU A 40 31.49 -18.68 -4.16
CA LEU A 40 31.48 -17.24 -4.36
C LEU A 40 31.97 -16.90 -5.76
N SER A 41 31.43 -15.83 -6.33
CA SER A 41 31.87 -15.18 -7.56
C SER A 41 31.59 -13.68 -7.48
N ALA A 42 32.28 -12.89 -8.30
CA ALA A 42 32.04 -11.44 -8.40
C ALA A 42 31.61 -11.04 -9.82
N ILE A 43 30.71 -10.08 -9.91
CA ILE A 43 30.24 -9.50 -11.16
C ILE A 43 30.41 -7.99 -11.08
N HIS A 44 31.24 -7.44 -11.97
CA HIS A 44 31.33 -6.00 -12.19
C HIS A 44 30.46 -5.59 -13.37
N VAL A 45 29.69 -4.50 -13.20
CA VAL A 45 28.84 -3.98 -14.29
C VAL A 45 29.43 -2.66 -14.76
N HIS A 46 29.98 -2.68 -15.96
CA HIS A 46 30.59 -1.52 -16.62
C HIS A 46 29.55 -0.72 -17.36
N HIS A 47 29.23 0.48 -16.86
CA HIS A 47 28.17 1.35 -17.39
C HIS A 47 28.62 2.26 -18.54
N GLY A 48 29.93 2.45 -18.73
CA GLY A 48 30.49 3.36 -19.73
C GLY A 48 30.24 4.85 -19.45
N LEU A 49 29.80 5.23 -18.26
CA LEU A 49 29.46 6.62 -17.91
C LEU A 49 30.66 7.44 -17.41
N SER A 50 31.65 6.79 -16.82
CA SER A 50 32.87 7.43 -16.34
C SER A 50 34.04 7.12 -17.30
N PRO A 51 34.94 8.08 -17.54
CA PRO A 51 36.19 7.81 -18.26
C PRO A 51 37.07 6.79 -17.53
N ASN A 52 36.92 6.65 -16.21
CA ASN A 52 37.69 5.75 -15.35
C ASN A 52 37.11 4.33 -15.28
N ALA A 53 35.99 4.02 -15.98
CA ALA A 53 35.28 2.76 -15.88
C ALA A 53 36.15 1.53 -16.24
N GLY A 54 37.13 1.68 -17.13
CA GLY A 54 38.12 0.65 -17.45
C GLY A 54 39.06 0.35 -16.28
N VAL A 55 39.63 1.39 -15.68
CA VAL A 55 40.49 1.29 -14.49
C VAL A 55 39.75 0.62 -13.32
N TRP A 56 38.48 0.92 -13.15
CA TRP A 56 37.67 0.28 -12.11
C TRP A 56 37.44 -1.21 -12.37
N GLN A 57 37.21 -1.58 -13.62
CA GLN A 57 37.09 -2.99 -13.99
C GLN A 57 38.40 -3.76 -13.74
N ASP A 58 39.54 -3.16 -14.10
CA ASP A 58 40.85 -3.77 -13.92
C ASP A 58 41.18 -3.97 -12.44
N PHE A 59 40.89 -2.95 -11.61
CA PHE A 59 40.98 -3.05 -10.14
C PHE A 59 40.13 -4.21 -9.59
N CYS A 60 38.85 -4.29 -9.98
CA CYS A 60 37.95 -5.37 -9.54
C CYS A 60 38.46 -6.75 -9.97
N SER A 61 39.01 -6.86 -11.18
CA SER A 61 39.61 -8.09 -11.71
C SER A 61 40.82 -8.52 -10.90
N ALA A 62 41.76 -7.59 -10.63
CA ALA A 62 42.96 -7.83 -9.83
C ALA A 62 42.60 -8.25 -8.39
N PHE A 63 41.67 -7.56 -7.75
CA PHE A 63 41.22 -7.89 -6.40
C PHE A 63 40.58 -9.30 -6.32
N CYS A 64 39.81 -9.68 -7.32
CA CYS A 64 39.23 -11.02 -7.38
C CYS A 64 40.32 -12.09 -7.63
N LEU A 65 41.34 -11.79 -8.41
CA LEU A 65 42.48 -12.69 -8.67
C LEU A 65 43.26 -12.95 -7.38
N GLU A 66 43.55 -11.89 -6.59
CA GLU A 66 44.23 -12.01 -5.28
C GLU A 66 43.44 -12.90 -4.29
N LEU A 67 42.11 -12.88 -4.33
CA LEU A 67 41.25 -13.71 -3.48
C LEU A 67 40.96 -15.11 -4.07
N GLY A 68 41.38 -15.41 -5.30
CA GLY A 68 40.97 -16.64 -5.98
C GLY A 68 39.47 -16.74 -6.26
N VAL A 69 38.77 -15.61 -6.40
CA VAL A 69 37.32 -15.56 -6.64
C VAL A 69 37.05 -15.39 -8.15
N PRO A 70 36.21 -16.23 -8.76
CA PRO A 70 35.84 -16.08 -10.17
C PRO A 70 35.21 -14.70 -10.43
N PHE A 71 35.70 -13.99 -11.43
CA PHE A 71 35.29 -12.64 -11.82
C PHE A 71 34.63 -12.62 -13.21
N LYS A 72 33.59 -11.78 -13.36
CA LYS A 72 32.97 -11.50 -14.65
C LYS A 72 32.65 -10.01 -14.78
N ALA A 73 33.15 -9.37 -15.84
CA ALA A 73 32.72 -8.04 -16.24
C ALA A 73 31.54 -8.12 -17.21
N VAL A 74 30.55 -7.27 -17.07
CA VAL A 74 29.37 -7.15 -17.93
C VAL A 74 29.24 -5.72 -18.40
N LYS A 75 29.42 -5.44 -19.66
CA LYS A 75 29.17 -4.12 -20.26
C LYS A 75 27.67 -3.93 -20.47
N VAL A 76 27.16 -2.77 -20.10
CA VAL A 76 25.76 -2.41 -20.30
C VAL A 76 25.65 -1.03 -20.93
N ASN A 77 24.69 -0.87 -21.85
CA ASN A 77 24.39 0.44 -22.42
C ASN A 77 23.32 1.13 -21.54
N VAL A 78 23.64 2.32 -21.06
CA VAL A 78 22.72 3.12 -20.27
C VAL A 78 22.07 4.15 -21.18
N THR A 79 20.78 3.97 -21.44
CA THR A 79 19.98 4.96 -22.19
C THR A 79 19.24 5.83 -21.18
N PRO A 80 19.46 7.16 -21.17
CA PRO A 80 18.74 8.06 -20.27
C PRO A 80 17.23 7.92 -20.42
N ARG A 81 16.52 7.82 -19.31
CA ARG A 81 15.05 7.74 -19.25
C ARG A 81 14.49 8.91 -18.44
N ARG A 82 13.16 9.04 -18.39
CA ARG A 82 12.43 10.09 -17.64
C ARG A 82 12.92 10.34 -16.20
N HIS A 83 13.55 9.35 -15.57
CA HIS A 83 14.03 9.41 -14.17
C HIS A 83 15.54 9.68 -14.04
N GLY A 84 16.20 10.11 -15.11
CA GLY A 84 17.63 10.45 -15.10
C GLY A 84 18.57 9.27 -15.41
N VAL A 85 19.86 9.61 -15.60
CA VAL A 85 20.93 8.65 -15.97
C VAL A 85 21.23 7.69 -14.84
N GLU A 86 21.23 8.15 -13.58
CA GLU A 86 21.51 7.30 -12.40
C GLU A 86 20.48 6.18 -12.23
N ALA A 87 19.19 6.51 -12.35
CA ALA A 87 18.13 5.51 -12.26
C ALA A 87 18.25 4.47 -13.38
N ALA A 88 18.56 4.91 -14.61
CA ALA A 88 18.77 4.02 -15.74
C ALA A 88 20.00 3.12 -15.54
N ALA A 89 21.11 3.65 -15.02
CA ALA A 89 22.31 2.89 -14.68
C ALA A 89 22.05 1.85 -13.59
N ARG A 90 21.29 2.23 -12.54
CA ARG A 90 20.87 1.32 -11.48
C ARG A 90 19.99 0.19 -12.02
N ASP A 91 19.03 0.48 -12.90
CA ASP A 91 18.17 -0.52 -13.52
C ASP A 91 18.96 -1.46 -14.43
N ALA A 92 19.87 -0.94 -15.24
CA ALA A 92 20.76 -1.74 -16.09
C ALA A 92 21.67 -2.68 -15.26
N ARG A 93 22.23 -2.17 -14.13
CA ARG A 93 23.00 -2.98 -13.18
C ARG A 93 22.15 -4.11 -12.60
N ARG A 94 20.96 -3.81 -12.13
CA ARG A 94 20.04 -4.80 -11.56
C ARG A 94 19.65 -5.86 -12.58
N ALA A 95 19.37 -5.45 -13.82
CA ALA A 95 19.05 -6.37 -14.92
C ALA A 95 20.21 -7.29 -15.26
N ALA A 96 21.44 -6.77 -15.34
CA ALA A 96 22.64 -7.56 -15.62
C ALA A 96 22.91 -8.60 -14.51
N LEU A 97 22.82 -8.20 -13.26
CA LEU A 97 23.01 -9.08 -12.10
C LEU A 97 21.88 -10.11 -11.96
N GLY A 98 20.64 -9.74 -12.26
CA GLY A 98 19.50 -10.66 -12.26
C GLY A 98 19.60 -11.77 -13.32
N LYS A 99 20.37 -11.57 -14.39
CA LYS A 99 20.66 -12.58 -15.43
C LYS A 99 21.81 -13.52 -15.06
N SER A 100 22.44 -13.35 -13.90
CA SER A 100 23.56 -14.22 -13.47
C SER A 100 23.10 -15.67 -13.32
N SER A 101 24.03 -16.63 -13.43
CA SER A 101 23.77 -18.05 -13.15
C SER A 101 23.77 -18.38 -11.65
N ALA A 102 24.01 -17.40 -10.78
CA ALA A 102 24.05 -17.60 -9.34
C ALA A 102 22.64 -17.81 -8.75
N ASN A 103 22.55 -18.51 -7.63
CA ASN A 103 21.28 -18.66 -6.88
C ASN A 103 20.94 -17.37 -6.12
N TRP A 104 22.00 -16.67 -5.67
CA TRP A 104 21.93 -15.46 -4.86
C TRP A 104 22.80 -14.36 -5.45
N VAL A 105 22.33 -13.14 -5.36
CA VAL A 105 23.11 -11.93 -5.66
C VAL A 105 23.26 -11.13 -4.37
N ALA A 106 24.48 -10.71 -4.04
CA ALA A 106 24.76 -9.93 -2.83
C ALA A 106 25.17 -8.49 -3.18
N PHE A 107 24.62 -7.50 -2.44
CA PHE A 107 24.97 -6.09 -2.52
C PHE A 107 25.51 -5.55 -1.21
N GLY A 108 26.47 -4.64 -1.30
CA GLY A 108 27.11 -3.96 -0.18
C GLY A 108 26.30 -2.81 0.43
N HIS A 109 24.96 -2.83 0.35
CA HIS A 109 24.16 -1.84 1.05
C HIS A 109 24.33 -1.98 2.56
N HIS A 110 24.49 -0.85 3.24
CA HIS A 110 24.77 -0.77 4.66
C HIS A 110 23.72 0.07 5.43
N LEU A 111 23.91 0.28 6.74
CA LEU A 111 22.95 0.95 7.62
C LEU A 111 22.62 2.38 7.14
N ASP A 112 23.63 3.13 6.71
CA ASP A 112 23.43 4.50 6.24
C ASP A 112 22.57 4.53 4.96
N ASP A 113 22.83 3.61 4.01
CA ASP A 113 22.00 3.47 2.80
C ASP A 113 20.54 3.14 3.15
N GLN A 114 20.33 2.33 4.18
CA GLN A 114 19.00 2.00 4.68
C GLN A 114 18.31 3.25 5.25
N ALA A 115 19.01 3.98 6.12
CA ALA A 115 18.46 5.20 6.70
C ALA A 115 18.15 6.27 5.65
N GLU A 116 19.05 6.49 4.67
CA GLU A 116 18.84 7.38 3.54
C GLU A 116 17.63 6.96 2.70
N THR A 117 17.47 5.65 2.46
CA THR A 117 16.34 5.10 1.69
C THR A 117 15.02 5.31 2.42
N VAL A 118 14.99 5.05 3.73
CA VAL A 118 13.80 5.26 4.56
C VAL A 118 13.42 6.74 4.59
N LEU A 119 14.39 7.63 4.85
CA LEU A 119 14.16 9.07 4.87
C LEU A 119 13.62 9.56 3.52
N PHE A 120 14.27 9.19 2.42
CA PHE A 120 13.83 9.54 1.07
C PHE A 120 12.40 9.09 0.78
N ASN A 121 12.05 7.86 1.15
CA ASN A 121 10.72 7.31 0.93
C ASN A 121 9.67 8.05 1.77
N LEU A 122 9.95 8.33 3.05
CA LEU A 122 9.05 9.09 3.94
C LEU A 122 8.78 10.50 3.42
N LEU A 123 9.81 11.21 2.94
CA LEU A 123 9.67 12.55 2.35
C LEU A 123 8.82 12.55 1.06
N ARG A 124 8.72 11.41 0.38
CA ARG A 124 7.84 11.23 -0.79
C ARG A 124 6.44 10.74 -0.46
N GLY A 125 6.08 10.62 0.81
CA GLY A 125 4.74 10.21 1.23
C GLY A 125 4.42 8.74 0.96
N THR A 126 5.39 7.85 1.19
CA THR A 126 5.22 6.41 0.97
C THR A 126 4.26 5.75 1.98
N GLY A 127 3.69 4.59 1.61
CA GLY A 127 3.01 3.69 2.55
C GLY A 127 3.98 2.78 3.32
N LEU A 128 3.44 1.83 4.10
CA LEU A 128 4.23 0.92 4.95
C LEU A 128 5.35 0.19 4.19
N ALA A 129 5.05 -0.33 2.99
CA ALA A 129 6.03 -1.03 2.15
C ALA A 129 7.27 -0.19 1.83
N GLY A 130 7.09 1.07 1.48
CA GLY A 130 8.22 1.95 1.21
C GLY A 130 8.90 2.46 2.48
N ALA A 131 8.15 2.65 3.57
CA ALA A 131 8.68 3.07 4.87
C ALA A 131 9.53 1.97 5.54
N SER A 132 9.28 0.69 5.23
CA SER A 132 10.12 -0.45 5.67
C SER A 132 11.51 -0.48 5.03
N GLY A 133 11.78 0.36 4.04
CA GLY A 133 13.10 0.45 3.41
C GLY A 133 13.49 -0.79 2.58
N MET A 134 14.76 -1.14 2.61
CA MET A 134 15.28 -2.31 1.90
C MET A 134 15.23 -3.56 2.79
N PRO A 135 14.70 -4.71 2.33
CA PRO A 135 14.79 -5.96 3.09
C PRO A 135 16.21 -6.54 3.04
N GLU A 136 16.63 -7.25 4.09
CA GLU A 136 17.91 -7.98 4.11
C GLU A 136 17.95 -9.07 3.04
N VAL A 137 16.82 -9.74 2.84
CA VAL A 137 16.61 -10.75 1.80
C VAL A 137 15.48 -10.31 0.90
N GLY A 138 15.68 -10.31 -0.40
CA GLY A 138 14.70 -9.90 -1.40
C GLY A 138 14.82 -10.72 -2.68
N GLU A 139 14.33 -10.16 -3.79
CA GLU A 139 14.40 -10.79 -5.11
C GLU A 139 14.95 -9.83 -6.16
N LEU A 140 15.65 -10.40 -7.15
CA LEU A 140 16.25 -9.70 -8.28
C LEU A 140 16.25 -10.59 -9.53
N GLY A 141 15.37 -10.33 -10.49
CA GLY A 141 15.34 -11.07 -11.76
C GLY A 141 15.18 -12.59 -11.57
N GLY A 142 14.37 -13.04 -10.65
CA GLY A 142 14.18 -14.46 -10.31
C GLY A 142 15.31 -15.05 -9.45
N ARG A 143 16.26 -14.25 -8.98
CA ARG A 143 17.34 -14.63 -8.05
C ARG A 143 17.02 -14.10 -6.66
N LYS A 144 17.49 -14.79 -5.64
CA LYS A 144 17.43 -14.26 -4.28
C LYS A 144 18.48 -13.16 -4.12
N LEU A 145 18.10 -12.07 -3.47
CA LEU A 145 18.96 -10.92 -3.21
C LEU A 145 19.33 -10.88 -1.73
N LEU A 146 20.62 -10.66 -1.47
CA LEU A 146 21.19 -10.54 -0.13
C LEU A 146 21.77 -9.15 0.11
N ARG A 147 21.57 -8.61 1.33
CA ARG A 147 22.26 -7.40 1.82
C ARG A 147 22.86 -7.66 3.19
N PRO A 148 24.00 -8.35 3.24
CA PRO A 148 24.59 -8.79 4.49
C PRO A 148 25.03 -7.65 5.43
N LEU A 149 25.37 -6.50 4.85
CA LEU A 149 25.87 -5.33 5.59
C LEU A 149 24.77 -4.34 6.00
N LEU A 150 23.48 -4.63 5.74
CA LEU A 150 22.37 -3.67 5.92
C LEU A 150 22.19 -3.18 7.37
N GLY A 151 22.69 -3.92 8.34
CA GLY A 151 22.70 -3.52 9.75
C GLY A 151 24.05 -3.03 10.25
N VAL A 152 25.07 -2.88 9.39
CA VAL A 152 26.43 -2.45 9.71
C VAL A 152 26.57 -0.99 9.32
N ASP A 153 27.09 -0.14 10.22
CA ASP A 153 27.37 1.26 9.92
C ASP A 153 28.62 1.42 9.05
N ARG A 154 28.72 2.56 8.38
CA ARG A 154 29.82 2.82 7.45
C ARG A 154 31.17 2.94 8.16
N SER A 155 31.22 3.35 9.41
CA SER A 155 32.44 3.46 10.19
C SER A 155 33.03 2.08 10.47
N ALA A 156 32.20 1.10 10.79
CA ALA A 156 32.64 -0.30 10.97
C ALA A 156 33.13 -0.93 9.65
N ILE A 157 32.50 -0.60 8.50
CA ILE A 157 32.99 -1.03 7.18
C ILE A 157 34.36 -0.45 6.90
N ARG A 158 34.56 0.84 7.19
CA ARG A 158 35.85 1.50 7.03
C ARG A 158 36.93 0.89 7.95
N ALA A 159 36.61 0.74 9.22
CA ALA A 159 37.56 0.12 10.20
C ALA A 159 37.94 -1.30 9.78
N TYR A 160 36.98 -2.09 9.24
CA TYR A 160 37.28 -3.43 8.70
C TYR A 160 38.22 -3.38 7.49
N ALA A 161 38.00 -2.46 6.58
CA ALA A 161 38.82 -2.31 5.38
C ALA A 161 40.26 -1.93 5.76
N ASP A 162 40.39 -0.96 6.68
CA ASP A 162 41.71 -0.49 7.18
C ASP A 162 42.45 -1.63 7.93
N ALA A 163 41.75 -2.37 8.81
CA ALA A 163 42.33 -3.48 9.56
C ALA A 163 42.83 -4.65 8.70
N HIS A 164 42.25 -4.83 7.52
CA HIS A 164 42.63 -5.90 6.57
C HIS A 164 43.44 -5.38 5.38
N GLY A 165 43.87 -4.12 5.40
CA GLY A 165 44.70 -3.51 4.36
C GLY A 165 44.01 -3.50 2.98
N LEU A 166 42.69 -3.48 2.95
CA LEU A 166 41.94 -3.50 1.70
C LEU A 166 42.04 -2.15 0.96
N ARG A 167 42.26 -2.22 -0.34
CA ARG A 167 42.23 -1.06 -1.23
C ARG A 167 40.85 -0.97 -1.88
N TRP A 168 40.41 0.24 -2.22
CA TRP A 168 39.13 0.49 -2.92
C TRP A 168 39.24 1.72 -3.80
N ILE A 169 38.23 1.91 -4.63
CA ILE A 169 38.09 3.05 -5.54
C ILE A 169 37.10 4.04 -4.93
N GLU A 170 37.40 5.33 -5.03
CA GLU A 170 36.43 6.39 -4.75
C GLU A 170 35.82 6.87 -6.08
N ASP A 171 34.50 6.71 -6.21
CA ASP A 171 33.74 7.12 -7.40
C ASP A 171 33.44 8.62 -7.30
N GLU A 172 33.85 9.37 -8.32
CA GLU A 172 33.66 10.83 -8.42
C GLU A 172 32.20 11.24 -8.40
N SER A 173 31.28 10.40 -8.86
CA SER A 173 29.83 10.66 -8.87
C SER A 173 29.25 10.76 -7.46
N ASN A 174 29.94 10.28 -6.42
CA ASN A 174 29.53 10.42 -5.04
C ASN A 174 29.51 11.90 -4.55
N PHE A 175 30.13 12.80 -5.30
CA PHE A 175 30.20 14.23 -4.98
C PHE A 175 29.10 15.06 -5.65
N ASP A 176 28.36 14.51 -6.59
CA ASP A 176 27.28 15.22 -7.29
C ASP A 176 26.04 15.38 -6.41
N GLU A 177 25.85 16.58 -5.85
CA GLU A 177 24.70 16.93 -4.99
C GLU A 177 23.39 17.16 -5.78
N SER A 178 23.41 17.18 -7.11
CA SER A 178 22.18 17.18 -7.91
C SER A 178 21.38 15.88 -7.73
N LEU A 179 22.07 14.82 -7.32
CA LEU A 179 21.48 13.53 -7.00
C LEU A 179 20.87 13.57 -5.58
N THR A 180 19.57 13.32 -5.47
CA THR A 180 18.84 13.45 -4.20
C THR A 180 19.46 12.65 -3.05
N ARG A 181 20.04 11.48 -3.32
CA ARG A 181 20.70 10.66 -2.28
C ARG A 181 21.98 11.31 -1.79
N ASN A 182 22.80 11.86 -2.70
CA ASN A 182 24.01 12.57 -2.33
C ASN A 182 23.67 13.84 -1.54
N PHE A 183 22.59 14.55 -1.92
CA PHE A 183 22.07 15.68 -1.15
C PHE A 183 21.69 15.27 0.27
N ILE A 184 20.93 14.17 0.42
CA ILE A 184 20.57 13.66 1.75
C ILE A 184 21.82 13.31 2.54
N ARG A 185 22.78 12.60 1.94
CA ARG A 185 24.03 12.17 2.60
C ARG A 185 24.90 13.33 3.03
N ARG A 186 25.06 14.35 2.18
CA ARG A 186 26.06 15.42 2.35
C ARG A 186 25.51 16.67 3.02
N ARG A 187 24.22 16.96 2.89
CA ARG A 187 23.58 18.17 3.45
C ARG A 187 22.63 17.85 4.58
N VAL A 188 21.70 16.96 4.38
CA VAL A 188 20.66 16.65 5.36
C VAL A 188 21.22 15.80 6.51
N GLY A 189 22.03 14.80 6.20
CA GLY A 189 22.62 13.89 7.18
C GLY A 189 23.42 14.62 8.28
N PRO A 190 24.37 15.50 7.95
CA PRO A 190 25.10 16.28 8.95
C PRO A 190 24.22 17.18 9.82
N LEU A 191 23.15 17.78 9.23
CA LEU A 191 22.18 18.57 9.98
C LEU A 191 21.39 17.72 10.97
N LEU A 192 20.96 16.53 10.57
CA LEU A 192 20.31 15.58 11.47
C LEU A 192 21.26 15.11 12.56
N GLU A 193 22.50 14.80 12.21
CA GLU A 193 23.55 14.35 13.15
C GLU A 193 23.78 15.34 14.28
N SER A 194 23.79 16.65 13.98
CA SER A 194 24.03 17.71 14.97
C SER A 194 22.96 17.78 16.05
N LYS A 195 21.74 17.35 15.78
CA LYS A 195 20.60 17.38 16.72
C LYS A 195 20.17 16.00 17.18
N PHE A 196 20.35 14.99 16.32
CA PHE A 196 19.93 13.62 16.53
C PHE A 196 21.09 12.66 16.18
N PRO A 197 22.13 12.53 17.00
CA PRO A 197 23.35 11.75 16.66
C PRO A 197 23.07 10.30 16.26
N ARG A 198 21.93 9.75 16.66
CA ARG A 198 21.50 8.36 16.33
C ARG A 198 20.34 8.31 15.35
N TRP A 199 20.20 9.31 14.46
CA TRP A 199 19.08 9.39 13.54
C TRP A 199 19.03 8.20 12.57
N ARG A 200 20.19 7.68 12.14
CA ARG A 200 20.27 6.54 11.22
C ARG A 200 19.69 5.29 11.86
N GLU A 201 20.15 4.94 13.04
CA GLU A 201 19.65 3.75 13.77
C GLU A 201 18.19 3.92 14.15
N SER A 202 17.77 5.12 14.46
CA SER A 202 16.36 5.41 14.77
C SER A 202 15.44 5.19 13.57
N LEU A 203 15.84 5.65 12.37
CA LEU A 203 15.10 5.39 11.14
C LEU A 203 15.10 3.91 10.76
N VAL A 204 16.24 3.22 10.90
CA VAL A 204 16.33 1.78 10.60
C VAL A 204 15.46 0.97 11.59
N ARG A 205 15.43 1.36 12.86
CA ARG A 205 14.54 0.74 13.85
C ARG A 205 13.06 0.98 13.50
N ALA A 206 12.68 2.22 13.13
CA ALA A 206 11.32 2.52 12.66
C ALA A 206 10.95 1.71 11.42
N ALA A 207 11.86 1.57 10.46
CA ALA A 207 11.65 0.75 9.27
C ALA A 207 11.37 -0.73 9.60
N ARG A 208 12.02 -1.29 10.62
CA ARG A 208 11.72 -2.67 11.10
C ARG A 208 10.31 -2.77 11.69
N HIS A 209 9.86 -1.76 12.43
CA HIS A 209 8.46 -1.72 12.91
C HIS A 209 7.47 -1.63 11.76
N PHE A 210 7.74 -0.81 10.74
CA PHE A 210 6.90 -0.74 9.55
C PHE A 210 6.85 -2.06 8.78
N ALA A 211 7.99 -2.76 8.65
CA ALA A 211 8.03 -4.09 8.03
C ALA A 211 7.21 -5.13 8.82
N GLY A 212 7.27 -5.08 10.16
CA GLY A 212 6.43 -5.93 11.01
C GLY A 212 4.94 -5.64 10.82
N ALA A 213 4.55 -4.36 10.84
CA ALA A 213 3.16 -3.95 10.63
C ALA A 213 2.63 -4.33 9.23
N GLU A 214 3.48 -4.29 8.19
CA GLU A 214 3.11 -4.76 6.85
C GLU A 214 2.83 -6.27 6.83
N LEU A 215 3.69 -7.08 7.45
CA LEU A 215 3.47 -8.52 7.56
C LEU A 215 2.20 -8.86 8.31
N ASP A 216 1.87 -8.12 9.37
CA ASP A 216 0.63 -8.31 10.12
C ASP A 216 -0.59 -7.92 9.29
N ALA A 217 -0.54 -6.85 8.52
CA ALA A 217 -1.62 -6.48 7.59
C ALA A 217 -1.87 -7.58 6.54
N HIS A 218 -0.81 -8.20 6.00
CA HIS A 218 -0.90 -9.34 5.09
C HIS A 218 -1.59 -10.54 5.75
N ARG A 219 -1.19 -10.89 6.97
CA ARG A 219 -1.78 -12.00 7.74
C ARG A 219 -3.24 -11.74 8.07
N LEU A 220 -3.57 -10.54 8.54
CA LEU A 220 -4.93 -10.14 8.90
C LEU A 220 -5.86 -10.16 7.70
N LEU A 221 -5.43 -9.63 6.54
CA LEU A 221 -6.25 -9.64 5.33
C LEU A 221 -6.50 -11.07 4.85
N ARG A 222 -5.48 -11.94 4.85
CA ARG A 222 -5.66 -13.36 4.49
C ARG A 222 -6.62 -14.07 5.44
N ALA A 223 -6.47 -13.88 6.75
CA ALA A 223 -7.35 -14.47 7.74
C ALA A 223 -8.79 -13.99 7.58
N TYR A 224 -8.99 -12.70 7.33
CA TYR A 224 -10.30 -12.12 7.07
C TYR A 224 -10.97 -12.73 5.82
N LEU A 225 -10.24 -12.81 4.70
CA LEU A 225 -10.76 -13.38 3.45
C LEU A 225 -11.11 -14.87 3.64
N LYS A 226 -10.25 -15.66 4.31
CA LYS A 226 -10.52 -17.05 4.66
C LYS A 226 -11.77 -17.19 5.52
N GLY A 227 -11.93 -16.33 6.55
CA GLY A 227 -13.12 -16.31 7.41
C GLY A 227 -14.41 -15.94 6.66
N LYS A 228 -14.31 -15.33 5.48
CA LYS A 228 -15.44 -15.05 4.56
C LYS A 228 -15.64 -16.13 3.48
N GLY A 229 -14.88 -17.23 3.53
CA GLY A 229 -14.95 -18.32 2.55
C GLY A 229 -14.38 -17.97 1.18
N LEU A 230 -13.55 -16.90 1.10
CA LEU A 230 -12.95 -16.45 -0.15
C LEU A 230 -11.58 -17.11 -0.38
N ARG A 231 -11.21 -17.29 -1.64
CA ARG A 231 -9.91 -17.86 -2.02
C ARG A 231 -8.76 -16.98 -1.54
N ALA A 232 -7.66 -17.62 -1.14
CA ALA A 232 -6.45 -16.90 -0.78
C ALA A 232 -5.85 -16.21 -2.01
N PRO A 233 -5.58 -14.87 -1.96
CA PRO A 233 -4.91 -14.18 -3.05
C PRO A 233 -3.43 -14.59 -3.13
N SER A 234 -2.84 -14.50 -4.34
CA SER A 234 -1.39 -14.57 -4.50
C SER A 234 -0.71 -13.41 -3.75
N GLU A 235 0.60 -13.54 -3.46
CA GLU A 235 1.34 -12.48 -2.76
C GLU A 235 1.26 -11.14 -3.49
N ALA A 236 1.50 -11.12 -4.81
CA ALA A 236 1.42 -9.91 -5.62
C ALA A 236 0.01 -9.26 -5.56
N LYS A 237 -1.05 -10.07 -5.62
CA LYS A 237 -2.43 -9.59 -5.50
C LYS A 237 -2.71 -9.04 -4.10
N LEU A 238 -2.18 -9.67 -3.06
CA LEU A 238 -2.36 -9.23 -1.68
C LEU A 238 -1.72 -7.85 -1.44
N VAL A 239 -0.49 -7.64 -1.92
CA VAL A 239 0.20 -6.35 -1.87
C VAL A 239 -0.61 -5.27 -2.57
N GLU A 240 -1.11 -5.54 -3.78
CA GLU A 240 -1.93 -4.58 -4.53
C GLU A 240 -3.26 -4.29 -3.82
N MET A 241 -3.93 -5.30 -3.25
CA MET A 241 -5.15 -5.13 -2.46
C MET A 241 -4.92 -4.23 -1.24
N LEU A 242 -3.85 -4.45 -0.48
CA LEU A 242 -3.51 -3.63 0.69
C LEU A 242 -3.19 -2.19 0.30
N LYS A 243 -2.45 -2.00 -0.79
CA LYS A 243 -2.16 -0.67 -1.33
C LYS A 243 -3.45 0.09 -1.68
N GLN A 244 -4.38 -0.56 -2.39
CA GLN A 244 -5.65 0.04 -2.76
C GLN A 244 -6.53 0.31 -1.54
N LEU A 245 -6.68 -0.65 -0.63
CA LEU A 245 -7.49 -0.51 0.59
C LEU A 245 -6.93 0.54 1.55
N GLY A 246 -5.60 0.67 1.64
CA GLY A 246 -4.91 1.66 2.47
C GLY A 246 -4.98 3.10 1.96
N GLY A 247 -5.37 3.34 0.72
CA GLY A 247 -5.46 4.66 0.10
C GLY A 247 -6.55 5.60 0.67
N GLY A 248 -7.33 5.17 1.66
CA GLY A 248 -8.20 6.00 2.50
C GLY A 248 -9.47 6.57 1.85
N GLY A 249 -9.77 6.27 0.60
CA GLY A 249 -10.93 6.80 -0.11
C GLY A 249 -12.21 5.97 0.08
N SER A 250 -13.34 6.59 0.44
CA SER A 250 -14.64 5.92 0.60
C SER A 250 -15.22 5.33 -0.70
N ARG A 251 -14.58 5.56 -1.85
CA ARG A 251 -14.98 5.04 -3.17
C ARG A 251 -14.13 3.87 -3.65
N ILE A 252 -13.12 3.47 -2.89
CA ILE A 252 -12.24 2.37 -3.28
C ILE A 252 -13.02 1.07 -3.26
N SER A 253 -12.96 0.34 -4.38
CA SER A 253 -13.54 -0.99 -4.56
C SER A 253 -12.48 -1.90 -5.13
N VAL A 254 -12.17 -2.98 -4.42
CA VAL A 254 -11.15 -3.96 -4.81
C VAL A 254 -11.85 -5.28 -5.16
N PRO A 255 -11.90 -5.67 -6.44
CA PRO A 255 -12.53 -6.92 -6.84
C PRO A 255 -11.65 -8.12 -6.46
N HIS A 256 -12.27 -9.14 -5.86
CA HIS A 256 -11.62 -10.39 -5.51
C HIS A 256 -12.62 -11.54 -5.41
N ASP A 257 -12.35 -12.66 -6.06
CA ASP A 257 -13.12 -13.93 -5.97
C ASP A 257 -14.65 -13.75 -6.09
N GLY A 258 -15.09 -12.95 -7.07
CA GLY A 258 -16.53 -12.69 -7.32
C GLY A 258 -17.22 -11.75 -6.32
N VAL A 259 -16.44 -11.08 -5.46
CA VAL A 259 -16.92 -10.06 -4.52
C VAL A 259 -16.15 -8.74 -4.69
N GLU A 260 -16.67 -7.68 -4.11
CA GLU A 260 -15.99 -6.40 -3.96
C GLU A 260 -15.64 -6.15 -2.49
N LEU A 261 -14.36 -5.85 -2.24
CA LEU A 261 -13.88 -5.40 -0.94
C LEU A 261 -13.93 -3.87 -0.88
N ARG A 262 -14.55 -3.32 0.16
CA ARG A 262 -14.64 -1.86 0.35
C ARG A 262 -14.33 -1.49 1.79
N VAL A 263 -13.69 -0.34 1.99
CA VAL A 263 -13.40 0.21 3.31
C VAL A 263 -14.35 1.37 3.61
N PHE A 264 -14.95 1.36 4.79
CA PHE A 264 -15.75 2.46 5.30
C PHE A 264 -15.52 2.64 6.80
N ARG A 265 -15.14 3.84 7.22
CA ARG A 265 -14.82 4.16 8.63
C ARG A 265 -13.83 3.16 9.26
N GLY A 266 -12.79 2.79 8.52
CA GLY A 266 -11.77 1.84 8.99
C GLY A 266 -12.21 0.37 9.01
N GLN A 267 -13.44 0.05 8.58
CA GLN A 267 -13.93 -1.34 8.52
C GLN A 267 -13.95 -1.87 7.09
N LEU A 268 -13.37 -3.04 6.89
CA LEU A 268 -13.43 -3.78 5.62
C LEU A 268 -14.79 -4.50 5.49
N LYS A 269 -15.45 -4.29 4.36
CA LYS A 269 -16.73 -4.93 4.01
C LYS A 269 -16.58 -5.74 2.73
N VAL A 270 -17.21 -6.91 2.71
CA VAL A 270 -17.32 -7.77 1.52
C VAL A 270 -18.71 -7.60 0.93
N LEU A 271 -18.79 -7.23 -0.33
CA LEU A 271 -20.04 -7.03 -1.05
C LEU A 271 -20.11 -8.02 -2.22
N LYS A 272 -21.20 -8.77 -2.34
CA LYS A 272 -21.42 -9.66 -3.48
C LYS A 272 -21.56 -8.84 -4.78
N THR A 273 -20.81 -9.20 -5.80
CA THR A 273 -20.97 -8.67 -7.15
C THR A 273 -22.14 -9.39 -7.80
N GLY A 274 -23.27 -8.71 -8.02
CA GLY A 274 -24.42 -9.26 -8.71
C GLY A 274 -24.96 -8.27 -9.75
N LYS A 275 -25.52 -8.77 -10.86
CA LYS A 275 -26.27 -7.91 -11.80
C LYS A 275 -27.40 -7.23 -11.03
N ARG A 276 -27.34 -5.92 -10.92
CA ARG A 276 -28.36 -5.11 -10.24
C ARG A 276 -29.61 -5.07 -11.13
N LYS A 277 -30.75 -5.55 -10.62
CA LYS A 277 -32.03 -5.27 -11.28
C LYS A 277 -32.34 -3.78 -11.15
N ALA A 278 -32.69 -3.13 -12.25
CA ALA A 278 -33.10 -1.74 -12.18
C ALA A 278 -34.38 -1.63 -11.33
N PHE A 279 -34.36 -0.69 -10.39
CA PHE A 279 -35.59 -0.37 -9.62
C PHE A 279 -36.34 0.73 -10.31
N GLN A 280 -37.60 0.44 -10.67
CA GLN A 280 -38.52 1.46 -11.18
C GLN A 280 -39.29 2.06 -10.03
N SER A 281 -39.69 3.35 -10.15
CA SER A 281 -40.49 4.01 -9.15
C SER A 281 -41.81 3.27 -8.95
N LEU A 282 -42.24 3.17 -7.68
CA LEU A 282 -43.46 2.47 -7.31
C LEU A 282 -44.38 3.44 -6.56
N ALA A 283 -45.66 3.54 -6.97
CA ALA A 283 -46.66 4.27 -6.23
C ALA A 283 -46.96 3.56 -4.90
N TRP A 284 -47.15 4.35 -3.83
CA TRP A 284 -47.65 3.84 -2.57
C TRP A 284 -49.05 4.41 -2.30
N ASN A 285 -50.04 3.50 -2.22
CA ASN A 285 -51.45 3.85 -2.10
C ASN A 285 -51.98 3.57 -0.68
N GLY A 286 -51.08 3.46 0.32
CA GLY A 286 -51.46 3.22 1.72
C GLY A 286 -51.40 1.76 2.16
N GLU A 287 -50.76 0.90 1.38
CA GLU A 287 -50.50 -0.52 1.74
C GLU A 287 -49.65 -0.59 3.01
N SER A 288 -49.96 -1.58 3.86
CA SER A 288 -49.20 -1.78 5.12
C SER A 288 -47.85 -2.46 4.88
N ARG A 289 -47.64 -3.08 3.72
CA ARG A 289 -46.43 -3.80 3.35
C ARG A 289 -46.21 -3.73 1.83
N LEU A 290 -44.98 -3.39 1.44
CA LEU A 290 -44.54 -3.46 0.04
C LEU A 290 -43.24 -4.26 -0.03
N VAL A 291 -43.24 -5.35 -0.77
CA VAL A 291 -42.06 -6.13 -1.06
C VAL A 291 -41.32 -5.50 -2.24
N LEU A 292 -40.04 -5.22 -2.11
CA LEU A 292 -39.17 -4.59 -3.09
C LEU A 292 -38.04 -5.54 -3.52
N PRO A 293 -38.29 -6.53 -4.38
CA PRO A 293 -37.32 -7.56 -4.72
C PRO A 293 -36.05 -7.00 -5.36
N ALA A 294 -36.17 -5.93 -6.16
CA ALA A 294 -35.02 -5.26 -6.78
C ALA A 294 -34.08 -4.62 -5.75
N LEU A 295 -34.58 -4.26 -4.56
CA LEU A 295 -33.82 -3.69 -3.46
C LEU A 295 -33.50 -4.73 -2.38
N GLN A 296 -33.94 -5.97 -2.56
CA GLN A 296 -33.74 -7.07 -1.62
C GLN A 296 -34.26 -6.75 -0.21
N GLY A 297 -35.53 -6.35 -0.13
CA GLY A 297 -36.14 -6.01 1.16
C GLY A 297 -37.61 -5.66 1.05
N GLU A 298 -38.18 -5.22 2.16
CA GLU A 298 -39.57 -4.80 2.26
C GLU A 298 -39.71 -3.49 3.04
N LEU A 299 -40.66 -2.68 2.64
CA LEU A 299 -41.16 -1.55 3.39
C LEU A 299 -42.42 -1.94 4.16
N ARG A 300 -42.41 -1.71 5.47
CA ARG A 300 -43.59 -1.86 6.34
C ARG A 300 -44.05 -0.49 6.81
N PHE A 301 -45.34 -0.30 6.82
CA PHE A 301 -46.00 0.96 7.22
C PHE A 301 -46.87 0.69 8.44
N ARG A 302 -46.39 1.12 9.65
CA ARG A 302 -47.09 0.89 10.88
C ARG A 302 -47.99 2.09 11.19
N ARG A 303 -49.29 1.83 11.48
CA ARG A 303 -50.24 2.86 11.94
C ARG A 303 -49.92 3.23 13.37
N VAL A 304 -49.84 4.53 13.63
CA VAL A 304 -49.52 5.11 14.96
C VAL A 304 -50.34 6.37 15.17
N ARG A 305 -50.27 6.97 16.38
CA ARG A 305 -50.84 8.27 16.68
C ARG A 305 -49.74 9.24 17.10
N GLY A 306 -49.86 10.51 16.71
CA GLY A 306 -48.97 11.60 17.11
C GLY A 306 -47.56 11.56 16.55
N ARG A 307 -47.25 10.69 15.62
CA ARG A 307 -45.93 10.58 14.98
C ARG A 307 -46.00 9.97 13.60
N GLY A 308 -44.92 10.05 12.85
CA GLY A 308 -44.84 9.55 11.50
C GLY A 308 -45.49 10.47 10.47
N ILE A 309 -45.78 9.98 9.28
CA ILE A 309 -46.44 10.73 8.21
C ILE A 309 -47.89 10.92 8.54
N ASP A 310 -48.43 12.15 8.44
CA ASP A 310 -49.84 12.43 8.64
C ASP A 310 -50.72 11.66 7.63
N ARG A 311 -51.55 10.78 8.14
CA ARG A 311 -52.39 9.90 7.35
C ARG A 311 -53.47 10.65 6.54
N THR A 312 -53.84 11.84 6.92
CA THR A 312 -54.82 12.67 6.19
C THR A 312 -54.26 13.09 4.82
N LEU A 313 -52.94 13.24 4.73
CA LEU A 313 -52.25 13.56 3.48
C LEU A 313 -52.30 12.42 2.44
N LEU A 314 -52.40 11.16 2.87
CA LEU A 314 -52.51 10.01 1.96
C LEU A 314 -53.78 10.04 1.08
N LYS A 315 -54.86 10.69 1.57
CA LYS A 315 -56.09 10.86 0.82
C LYS A 315 -56.05 12.01 -0.18
N ARG A 316 -55.06 12.93 -0.05
CA ARG A 316 -55.01 14.19 -0.80
C ARG A 316 -53.81 14.29 -1.74
N LYS A 317 -52.81 13.46 -1.54
CA LYS A 317 -51.53 13.53 -2.26
C LYS A 317 -51.09 12.13 -2.69
N SER A 318 -50.39 12.06 -3.82
CA SER A 318 -49.76 10.83 -4.30
C SER A 318 -48.37 10.67 -3.75
N PHE A 319 -48.04 9.45 -3.33
CA PHE A 319 -46.74 9.10 -2.80
C PHE A 319 -46.06 8.08 -3.71
N GLN A 320 -44.74 8.20 -3.83
CA GLN A 320 -43.95 7.30 -4.66
C GLN A 320 -42.66 6.87 -3.91
N ILE A 321 -42.29 5.62 -4.09
CA ILE A 321 -41.03 5.08 -3.68
C ILE A 321 -40.07 5.20 -4.84
N ARG A 322 -38.96 5.92 -4.65
CA ARG A 322 -37.89 6.13 -5.64
C ARG A 322 -36.53 5.90 -5.00
N LEU A 323 -35.54 5.63 -5.83
CA LEU A 323 -34.15 5.72 -5.39
C LEU A 323 -33.70 7.17 -5.43
N ARG A 324 -32.55 7.40 -4.82
CA ARG A 324 -31.87 8.68 -4.81
C ARG A 324 -31.43 9.08 -6.23
N SER A 325 -31.70 10.33 -6.62
CA SER A 325 -31.22 10.93 -7.88
C SER A 325 -30.16 12.02 -7.69
N GLY A 326 -30.01 12.52 -6.45
CA GLY A 326 -29.07 13.58 -6.06
C GLY A 326 -29.80 14.92 -5.83
N GLY A 327 -29.26 15.73 -4.92
CA GLY A 327 -29.83 17.03 -4.58
C GLY A 327 -30.96 17.00 -3.54
N GLU A 328 -31.43 15.82 -3.14
CA GLU A 328 -32.50 15.69 -2.17
C GLU A 328 -32.13 16.34 -0.82
N ARG A 329 -33.13 16.97 -0.22
CA ARG A 329 -33.04 17.59 1.10
C ARG A 329 -34.10 17.02 2.01
N LEU A 330 -33.79 16.92 3.31
CA LEU A 330 -34.71 16.45 4.34
C LEU A 330 -34.58 17.35 5.58
N LYS A 331 -35.70 17.59 6.24
CA LYS A 331 -35.78 18.32 7.53
C LYS A 331 -36.39 17.40 8.59
N PRO A 332 -35.65 16.48 9.21
CA PRO A 332 -36.21 15.53 10.18
C PRO A 332 -36.64 16.19 11.49
N ASP A 333 -36.11 17.37 11.82
CA ASP A 333 -36.41 18.14 13.01
C ASP A 333 -36.89 19.55 12.62
N ALA A 334 -38.09 19.93 13.05
CA ALA A 334 -38.66 21.23 12.76
C ALA A 334 -37.85 22.42 13.27
N ARG A 335 -37.03 22.21 14.31
CA ARG A 335 -36.17 23.24 14.93
C ARG A 335 -34.84 23.44 14.18
N ARG A 336 -34.48 22.57 13.26
CA ARG A 336 -33.20 22.62 12.51
C ARG A 336 -33.45 22.98 11.05
N PRO A 337 -32.45 23.58 10.36
CA PRO A 337 -32.56 23.85 8.93
C PRO A 337 -32.60 22.54 8.10
N SER A 338 -33.21 22.61 6.91
CA SER A 338 -33.19 21.53 5.96
C SER A 338 -31.76 21.25 5.51
N ARG A 339 -31.40 19.99 5.38
CA ARG A 339 -30.03 19.53 5.03
C ARG A 339 -30.06 18.58 3.85
N THR A 340 -28.93 18.50 3.14
CA THR A 340 -28.81 17.54 2.04
C THR A 340 -28.85 16.11 2.56
N LEU A 341 -29.55 15.24 1.86
CA LEU A 341 -29.66 13.82 2.21
C LEU A 341 -28.27 13.15 2.28
N LYS A 342 -27.33 13.61 1.43
CA LYS A 342 -25.92 13.16 1.47
C LYS A 342 -25.29 13.38 2.84
N ASN A 343 -25.43 14.57 3.40
CA ASN A 343 -24.83 14.93 4.68
C ASN A 343 -25.49 14.16 5.84
N LEU A 344 -26.81 14.05 5.82
CA LEU A 344 -27.57 13.30 6.83
C LEU A 344 -27.16 11.81 6.86
N PHE A 345 -27.06 11.16 5.71
CA PHE A 345 -26.56 9.78 5.64
C PHE A 345 -25.10 9.64 6.07
N GLN A 346 -24.26 10.65 5.81
CA GLN A 346 -22.87 10.62 6.22
C GLN A 346 -22.75 10.66 7.75
N GLU A 347 -23.53 11.49 8.40
CA GLU A 347 -23.60 11.57 9.88
C GLU A 347 -24.17 10.30 10.48
N ALA A 348 -25.26 9.78 9.91
CA ALA A 348 -25.87 8.52 10.32
C ALA A 348 -24.97 7.28 10.06
N GLY A 349 -23.79 7.48 9.46
CA GLY A 349 -22.84 6.38 9.21
C GLY A 349 -23.28 5.41 8.11
N VAL A 350 -24.18 5.80 7.23
CA VAL A 350 -24.61 4.95 6.12
C VAL A 350 -23.54 4.94 5.02
N PRO A 351 -23.02 3.76 4.60
CA PRO A 351 -22.01 3.69 3.56
C PRO A 351 -22.51 4.17 2.19
N PRO A 352 -21.67 4.78 1.32
CA PRO A 352 -22.08 5.30 0.02
C PRO A 352 -22.84 4.29 -0.86
N TRP A 353 -22.37 3.03 -0.88
CA TRP A 353 -22.98 1.96 -1.69
C TRP A 353 -24.35 1.46 -1.17
N GLU A 354 -24.65 1.69 0.11
CA GLU A 354 -25.97 1.43 0.68
C GLU A 354 -26.94 2.56 0.37
N ARG A 355 -26.48 3.83 0.43
CA ARG A 355 -27.31 5.03 0.16
C ARG A 355 -28.00 4.98 -1.21
N GLU A 356 -27.34 4.39 -2.22
CA GLU A 356 -27.86 4.24 -3.58
C GLU A 356 -28.97 3.19 -3.68
N ARG A 357 -29.16 2.35 -2.66
CA ARG A 357 -30.10 1.22 -2.63
C ARG A 357 -31.26 1.44 -1.65
N LEU A 358 -31.23 2.51 -0.91
CA LEU A 358 -32.29 2.79 0.08
C LEU A 358 -33.55 3.29 -0.64
N PRO A 359 -34.73 2.70 -0.36
CA PRO A 359 -35.99 3.22 -0.84
C PRO A 359 -36.30 4.54 -0.14
N LEU A 360 -36.59 5.58 -0.89
CA LEU A 360 -36.98 6.89 -0.41
C LEU A 360 -38.44 7.15 -0.72
N LEU A 361 -39.21 7.70 0.19
CA LEU A 361 -40.58 8.07 -0.02
C LEU A 361 -40.71 9.55 -0.43
N PHE A 362 -41.35 9.82 -1.53
CA PHE A 362 -41.56 11.15 -2.07
C PHE A 362 -43.05 11.49 -2.20
N CYS A 363 -43.34 12.78 -2.10
CA CYS A 363 -44.63 13.36 -2.49
C CYS A 363 -44.36 14.43 -3.58
N GLY A 364 -44.66 14.14 -4.83
CA GLY A 364 -44.15 14.94 -5.94
C GLY A 364 -42.62 14.97 -5.95
N ASN A 365 -42.05 16.16 -5.83
CA ASN A 365 -40.58 16.35 -5.74
C ASN A 365 -40.03 16.42 -4.29
N ASP A 366 -40.92 16.51 -3.31
CA ASP A 366 -40.53 16.60 -1.91
C ASP A 366 -40.13 15.23 -1.36
N LEU A 367 -38.96 15.12 -0.73
CA LEU A 367 -38.57 13.95 0.03
C LEU A 367 -39.31 13.93 1.38
N VAL A 368 -40.15 12.93 1.57
CA VAL A 368 -41.02 12.78 2.75
C VAL A 368 -40.36 11.96 3.84
N TRP A 369 -39.64 10.89 3.44
CA TRP A 369 -39.03 9.99 4.41
C TRP A 369 -37.80 9.30 3.81
N ALA A 370 -36.82 9.04 4.67
CA ALA A 370 -35.64 8.25 4.34
C ALA A 370 -35.32 7.26 5.48
N PRO A 371 -34.89 6.01 5.15
CA PRO A 371 -34.53 5.01 6.16
C PRO A 371 -33.45 5.51 7.11
N GLY A 372 -33.64 5.28 8.42
CA GLY A 372 -32.71 5.69 9.46
C GLY A 372 -32.65 7.18 9.76
N LEU A 373 -33.31 8.04 8.95
CA LEU A 373 -33.31 9.49 9.14
C LEU A 373 -34.65 10.05 9.61
N GLY A 374 -35.76 9.34 9.28
CA GLY A 374 -37.10 9.73 9.70
C GLY A 374 -37.90 10.48 8.64
N VAL A 375 -38.97 11.15 9.09
CA VAL A 375 -39.96 11.88 8.27
C VAL A 375 -39.62 13.35 8.23
N ASP A 376 -39.80 14.01 7.10
CA ASP A 376 -39.65 15.46 6.98
C ASP A 376 -40.72 16.19 7.83
N ALA A 377 -40.32 17.24 8.53
CA ALA A 377 -41.15 17.99 9.48
C ALA A 377 -42.46 18.52 8.85
N LYS A 378 -42.44 18.82 7.53
CA LYS A 378 -43.64 19.26 6.77
C LYS A 378 -44.74 18.21 6.69
N TYR A 379 -44.36 16.92 6.82
CA TYR A 379 -45.26 15.77 6.66
C TYR A 379 -45.57 15.05 7.98
N LEU A 380 -45.07 15.54 9.12
CA LEU A 380 -45.26 14.93 10.44
C LEU A 380 -46.70 15.05 10.89
N SER A 381 -47.22 13.94 11.43
CA SER A 381 -48.48 13.92 12.19
C SER A 381 -48.32 14.68 13.52
N ALA A 382 -49.20 15.63 13.82
CA ALA A 382 -49.17 16.47 15.03
C ALA A 382 -50.11 15.96 16.10
N GLY A 383 -49.79 16.21 17.37
CA GLY A 383 -50.63 15.94 18.53
C GLY A 383 -51.10 14.47 18.59
N ARG A 384 -52.43 14.22 18.60
CA ARG A 384 -53.02 12.86 18.60
C ARG A 384 -53.49 12.40 17.21
N ALA A 385 -53.15 13.12 16.13
CA ALA A 385 -53.54 12.78 14.79
C ALA A 385 -53.05 11.41 14.34
N PRO A 386 -53.80 10.72 13.44
CA PRO A 386 -53.38 9.41 12.94
C PRO A 386 -52.17 9.57 12.00
N GLY A 387 -51.14 8.78 12.28
CA GLY A 387 -49.92 8.79 11.51
C GLY A 387 -49.49 7.40 11.00
N VAL A 388 -48.48 7.38 10.15
CA VAL A 388 -47.89 6.17 9.58
C VAL A 388 -46.37 6.28 9.66
N VAL A 389 -45.73 5.28 10.25
CA VAL A 389 -44.26 5.17 10.31
C VAL A 389 -43.77 4.13 9.32
N PRO A 390 -43.01 4.55 8.27
CA PRO A 390 -42.34 3.63 7.39
C PRO A 390 -41.13 2.99 8.07
N ASP A 391 -40.91 1.70 7.79
CA ASP A 391 -39.81 0.89 8.31
C ASP A 391 -39.22 0.04 7.18
N TRP A 392 -37.95 0.28 6.83
CA TRP A 392 -37.23 -0.47 5.82
C TRP A 392 -36.56 -1.70 6.42
N ARG A 393 -36.84 -2.87 5.88
CA ARG A 393 -36.23 -4.12 6.30
C ARG A 393 -35.53 -4.77 5.09
N PRO A 394 -34.18 -4.71 5.06
CA PRO A 394 -33.44 -5.48 4.06
C PRO A 394 -33.63 -6.98 4.37
N SER A 395 -33.74 -7.80 3.31
CA SER A 395 -33.70 -9.25 3.44
C SER A 395 -32.34 -9.66 4.00
N SER A 396 -32.33 -10.51 5.01
CA SER A 396 -31.09 -11.07 5.56
C SER A 396 -30.35 -11.81 4.45
N SER A 397 -29.08 -11.45 4.24
CA SER A 397 -28.19 -12.06 3.23
C SER A 397 -27.68 -13.40 3.70
#